data_539ef09dced802ff3bf9274ea112fdc1
#
_entry.id   539ef09dced802ff3bf9274ea112fdc1
#
_cell.length_a   1.000
_cell.length_b   1.000
_cell.length_c   1.000
_cell.angle_alpha   90.00
_cell.angle_beta   90.00
_cell.angle_gamma   90.00
#
_symmetry.space_group_name_H-M   'P 1'
#
loop_
_entity.id
_entity.type
_entity.pdbx_description
1 polymer ?
#
loop_
_entity_poly.entity_id
_entity_poly.type
_entity_poly.pdbx_seq_one_letter_code
_entity_poly.pdbx_strand_id
1 'polypeptide(L)'
;MPRSVEEILQHAEDLAARFEDYEPSDADDLDAGAVAALRTAVQERSDAERRMIEAIRVARGSGMSWSAIGLFVGTTGEAARQRYSDKVA
;
A
#
# COMPACT_ATOMS: atom_id res chain seq x y z
N MET A 1 -5.58 -19.30 -18.52
CA MET A 1 -6.91 -19.12 -19.11
C MET A 1 -7.65 -18.05 -18.35
N PRO A 2 -8.23 -17.09 -19.05
CA PRO A 2 -9.08 -16.12 -18.36
C PRO A 2 -10.31 -16.84 -17.78
N ARG A 3 -10.72 -16.43 -16.59
CA ARG A 3 -11.92 -16.97 -15.96
C ARG A 3 -13.15 -16.54 -16.75
N SER A 4 -14.14 -17.41 -16.86
CA SER A 4 -15.41 -17.06 -17.47
C SER A 4 -16.13 -16.01 -16.62
N VAL A 5 -17.05 -15.27 -17.23
CA VAL A 5 -17.90 -14.31 -16.52
C VAL A 5 -18.68 -15.01 -15.40
N GLU A 6 -19.14 -16.25 -15.65
CA GLU A 6 -19.86 -17.05 -14.65
C GLU A 6 -19.00 -17.35 -13.44
N GLU A 7 -17.72 -17.69 -13.63
CA GLU A 7 -16.80 -17.94 -12.54
C GLU A 7 -16.53 -16.67 -11.72
N ILE A 8 -16.38 -15.54 -12.40
CA ILE A 8 -16.19 -14.25 -11.73
C ILE A 8 -17.41 -13.88 -10.90
N LEU A 9 -18.61 -14.04 -11.45
CA LEU A 9 -19.86 -13.78 -10.73
C LEU A 9 -20.03 -14.71 -9.55
N GLN A 10 -19.70 -16.00 -9.72
CA GLN A 10 -19.78 -16.98 -8.64
C GLN A 10 -18.83 -16.61 -7.50
N HIS A 11 -17.62 -16.19 -7.83
CA HIS A 11 -16.65 -15.75 -6.83
C HIS A 11 -17.13 -14.49 -6.08
N ALA A 12 -17.74 -13.54 -6.80
CA ALA A 12 -18.30 -12.34 -6.20
C ALA A 12 -19.47 -12.68 -5.27
N GLU A 13 -20.32 -13.62 -5.64
CA GLU A 13 -21.42 -14.09 -4.81
C GLU A 13 -20.90 -14.79 -3.54
N ASP A 14 -19.86 -15.61 -3.66
CA ASP A 14 -19.22 -16.28 -2.53
C ASP A 14 -18.63 -15.25 -1.55
N LEU A 15 -17.99 -14.21 -2.06
CA LEU A 15 -17.46 -13.13 -1.23
C LEU A 15 -18.58 -12.36 -0.53
N ALA A 16 -19.65 -12.03 -1.25
CA ALA A 16 -20.81 -11.35 -0.70
C ALA A 16 -21.46 -12.18 0.41
N ALA A 17 -21.60 -13.50 0.19
CA ALA A 17 -22.15 -14.41 1.18
C ALA A 17 -21.29 -14.43 2.45
N ARG A 18 -19.97 -14.40 2.33
CA ARG A 18 -19.07 -14.34 3.49
C ARG A 18 -19.24 -13.06 4.28
N PHE A 19 -19.45 -11.93 3.62
CA PHE A 19 -19.71 -10.65 4.28
C PHE A 19 -21.10 -10.64 4.93
N GLU A 20 -22.11 -11.21 4.28
CA GLU A 20 -23.46 -11.30 4.82
C GLU A 20 -23.54 -12.22 6.05
N ASP A 21 -22.74 -13.32 6.03
CA ASP A 21 -22.65 -14.25 7.15
C ASP A 21 -21.79 -13.70 8.31
N TYR A 22 -21.17 -12.55 8.11
CA TYR A 22 -20.36 -11.90 9.11
C TYR A 22 -21.28 -11.31 10.18
N GLU A 23 -21.34 -11.98 11.33
CA GLU A 23 -22.22 -11.56 12.43
C GLU A 23 -21.66 -10.31 13.13
N PRO A 24 -22.53 -9.39 13.56
CA PRO A 24 -22.10 -8.24 14.36
C PRO A 24 -21.30 -8.60 15.61
N SER A 25 -21.57 -9.77 16.19
CA SER A 25 -20.82 -10.29 17.34
C SER A 25 -19.35 -10.55 17.00
N ASP A 26 -19.04 -10.97 15.76
CA ASP A 26 -17.67 -11.17 15.31
C ASP A 26 -16.93 -9.84 15.21
N ALA A 27 -17.63 -8.79 14.79
CA ALA A 27 -17.09 -7.44 14.76
C ALA A 27 -16.84 -6.90 16.18
N ASP A 28 -17.73 -7.22 17.12
CA ASP A 28 -17.59 -6.85 18.52
C ASP A 28 -16.43 -7.57 19.20
N ASP A 29 -16.04 -8.74 18.66
CA ASP A 29 -14.93 -9.53 19.18
C ASP A 29 -13.56 -9.00 18.69
N LEU A 30 -13.53 -7.98 17.82
CA LEU A 30 -12.30 -7.36 17.42
C LEU A 30 -11.64 -6.68 18.62
N ASP A 31 -10.39 -7.04 18.87
CA ASP A 31 -9.62 -6.40 19.92
C ASP A 31 -9.41 -4.92 19.58
N ALA A 32 -9.95 -4.05 20.41
CA ALA A 32 -9.82 -2.62 20.24
C ALA A 32 -8.35 -2.16 20.21
N GLY A 33 -7.51 -2.80 21.01
CA GLY A 33 -6.08 -2.53 21.03
C GLY A 33 -5.41 -2.91 19.70
N ALA A 34 -5.78 -4.06 19.14
CA ALA A 34 -5.26 -4.49 17.83
C ALA A 34 -5.71 -3.58 16.71
N VAL A 35 -6.97 -3.15 16.73
CA VAL A 35 -7.49 -2.19 15.73
C VAL A 35 -6.75 -0.86 15.82
N ALA A 36 -6.56 -0.35 17.01
CA ALA A 36 -5.83 0.89 17.24
C ALA A 36 -4.39 0.78 16.76
N ALA A 37 -3.73 -0.35 17.04
CA ALA A 37 -2.35 -0.59 16.60
C ALA A 37 -2.25 -0.62 15.06
N LEU A 38 -3.21 -1.27 14.40
CA LEU A 38 -3.26 -1.31 12.94
C LEU A 38 -3.47 0.08 12.35
N ARG A 39 -4.37 0.87 12.90
CA ARG A 39 -4.61 2.24 12.44
C ARG A 39 -3.37 3.11 12.61
N THR A 40 -2.70 3.00 13.75
CA THR A 40 -1.45 3.72 14.00
C THR A 40 -0.37 3.32 13.01
N ALA A 41 -0.19 2.01 12.78
CA ALA A 41 0.81 1.53 11.83
C ALA A 41 0.52 2.01 10.39
N VAL A 42 -0.73 2.02 9.98
CA VAL A 42 -1.13 2.54 8.66
C VAL A 42 -0.80 4.03 8.56
N GLN A 43 -1.10 4.80 9.60
CA GLN A 43 -0.78 6.23 9.62
C GLN A 43 0.72 6.47 9.57
N GLU A 44 1.49 5.73 10.36
CA GLU A 44 2.95 5.83 10.35
C GLU A 44 3.55 5.47 8.99
N ARG A 45 3.01 4.46 8.34
CA ARG A 45 3.44 4.09 6.98
C ARG A 45 3.16 5.22 5.99
N SER A 46 1.99 5.83 6.09
CA SER A 46 1.60 6.95 5.25
C SER A 46 2.51 8.16 5.47
N ASP A 47 2.82 8.46 6.72
CA ASP A 47 3.73 9.55 7.08
C ASP A 47 5.15 9.28 6.59
N ALA A 48 5.61 8.04 6.75
CA ALA A 48 6.93 7.63 6.27
C ALA A 48 7.04 7.76 4.75
N GLU A 49 5.98 7.40 4.01
CA GLU A 49 5.95 7.56 2.56
C GLU A 49 6.05 9.03 2.15
N ARG A 50 5.34 9.92 2.83
CA ARG A 50 5.48 11.36 2.57
C ARG A 50 6.88 11.87 2.85
N ARG A 51 7.50 11.42 3.94
CA ARG A 51 8.90 11.76 4.24
C ARG A 51 9.85 11.21 3.19
N MET A 52 9.59 10.00 2.69
CA MET A 52 10.39 9.39 1.63
C MET A 52 10.33 10.24 0.35
N ILE A 53 9.14 10.66 -0.05
CA ILE A 53 8.94 11.49 -1.25
C ILE A 53 9.72 12.81 -1.09
N GLU A 54 9.62 13.45 0.06
CA GLU A 54 10.33 14.70 0.31
C GLU A 54 11.85 14.50 0.30
N ALA A 55 12.34 13.44 0.92
CA ALA A 55 13.76 13.11 0.93
C ALA A 55 14.28 12.85 -0.49
N ILE A 56 13.51 12.16 -1.32
CA ILE A 56 13.88 11.91 -2.71
C ILE A 56 13.88 13.22 -3.51
N ARG A 57 12.91 14.10 -3.25
CA ARG A 57 12.89 15.42 -3.90
C ARG A 57 14.16 16.20 -3.58
N VAL A 58 14.57 16.23 -2.33
CA VAL A 58 15.80 16.89 -1.90
C VAL A 58 17.02 16.23 -2.55
N ALA A 59 17.07 14.90 -2.58
CA ALA A 59 18.16 14.16 -3.21
C ALA A 59 18.27 14.48 -4.69
N ARG A 60 17.16 14.50 -5.42
CA ARG A 60 17.14 14.85 -6.84
C ARG A 60 17.58 16.30 -7.05
N GLY A 61 17.14 17.19 -6.19
CA GLY A 61 17.55 18.59 -6.24
C GLY A 61 19.04 18.79 -6.00
N SER A 62 19.67 17.90 -5.24
CA SER A 62 21.13 17.93 -5.01
C SER A 62 21.93 17.25 -6.13
N GLY A 63 21.27 16.68 -7.12
CA GLY A 63 21.93 16.04 -8.25
C GLY A 63 22.13 14.54 -8.15
N MET A 64 21.53 13.87 -7.16
CA MET A 64 21.63 12.43 -7.07
C MET A 64 20.91 11.75 -8.23
N SER A 65 21.54 10.73 -8.80
CA SER A 65 20.93 9.90 -9.84
C SER A 65 19.86 8.98 -9.24
N TRP A 66 18.95 8.52 -10.09
CA TRP A 66 17.98 7.51 -9.68
C TRP A 66 18.65 6.20 -9.23
N SER A 67 19.78 5.84 -9.87
CA SER A 67 20.56 4.67 -9.45
C SER A 67 21.06 4.80 -8.02
N ALA A 68 21.60 5.96 -7.66
CA ALA A 68 22.06 6.22 -6.29
C ALA A 68 20.89 6.23 -5.31
N ILE A 69 19.78 6.88 -5.66
CA ILE A 69 18.58 6.90 -4.82
C ILE A 69 18.06 5.48 -4.60
N GLY A 70 18.01 4.68 -5.67
CA GLY A 70 17.57 3.28 -5.58
C GLY A 70 18.38 2.47 -4.58
N LEU A 71 19.70 2.67 -4.53
CA LEU A 71 20.55 1.99 -3.56
C LEU A 71 20.13 2.27 -2.12
N PHE A 72 19.79 3.52 -1.81
CA PHE A 72 19.38 3.90 -0.46
C PHE A 72 17.98 3.43 -0.11
N VAL A 73 17.05 3.44 -1.07
CA VAL A 73 15.67 3.01 -0.81
C VAL A 73 15.46 1.50 -0.98
N GLY A 74 16.51 0.77 -1.36
CA GLY A 74 16.46 -0.69 -1.44
C GLY A 74 15.84 -1.23 -2.73
N THR A 75 15.97 -0.52 -3.83
CA THR A 75 15.45 -0.93 -5.13
C THR A 75 16.41 -0.55 -6.26
N THR A 76 16.05 -0.88 -7.50
CA THR A 76 16.82 -0.43 -8.67
C THR A 76 16.51 1.04 -8.95
N GLY A 77 17.42 1.72 -9.66
CA GLY A 77 17.21 3.10 -10.06
C GLY A 77 15.97 3.25 -10.93
N GLU A 78 15.75 2.30 -11.85
CA GLU A 78 14.57 2.35 -12.72
C GLU A 78 13.26 2.18 -11.94
N ALA A 79 13.23 1.27 -10.97
CA ALA A 79 12.06 1.09 -10.12
C ALA A 79 11.78 2.33 -9.27
N ALA A 80 12.84 2.95 -8.73
CA ALA A 80 12.70 4.20 -7.96
C ALA A 80 12.17 5.33 -8.85
N ARG A 81 12.70 5.46 -10.06
CA ARG A 81 12.24 6.46 -11.02
C ARG A 81 10.77 6.26 -11.38
N GLN A 82 10.37 5.05 -11.68
CA GLN A 82 8.98 4.74 -12.02
C GLN A 82 8.02 5.06 -10.88
N ARG A 83 8.43 4.77 -9.67
CA ARG A 83 7.57 4.97 -8.49
C ARG A 83 7.47 6.44 -8.07
N TYR A 84 8.57 7.17 -8.14
CA TYR A 84 8.67 8.48 -7.49
C TYR A 84 8.80 9.68 -8.43
N SER A 85 9.12 9.49 -9.72
CA SER A 85 9.39 10.63 -10.60
C SER A 85 8.22 11.61 -10.69
N ASP A 86 7.00 11.12 -10.79
CA ASP A 86 5.82 11.98 -10.85
C ASP A 86 5.54 12.68 -9.51
N LYS A 87 5.91 12.05 -8.41
CA LYS A 87 5.64 12.55 -7.07
C LYS A 87 6.60 13.64 -6.64
N VAL A 88 7.78 13.68 -7.23
CA VAL A 88 8.84 14.65 -6.89
C VAL A 88 9.06 15.72 -7.96
N ALA A 89 8.31 15.64 -9.06
CA ALA A 89 8.40 16.61 -10.17
C ALA A 89 7.89 18.00 -9.74
#